data_3eae4f1a5857572bf3a430dff4b65252
#
_entry.id   3eae4f1a5857572bf3a430dff4b65252
#
_cell.length_a   1.000
_cell.length_b   1.000
_cell.length_c   1.000
_cell.angle_alpha   90.00
_cell.angle_beta   90.00
_cell.angle_gamma   90.00
#
_symmetry.space_group_name_H-M   'P 1'
#
loop_
_entity.id
_entity.type
_entity.pdbx_description
1 polymer ?
#
loop_
_entity_poly.entity_id
_entity_poly.type
_entity_poly.pdbx_seq_one_letter_code
_entity_poly.pdbx_strand_id
1 'polypeptide(L)'
;MLDVFTTEQRNEHSFHIDEMSTHQILEVINNEDKSVPYAVEKQLDTITALVDDVVISFKKGGRLFYIGAGTSGRLGVLDASECPPTFGVSPHMVVGIIAGGEKALTRSIENAEDDEQAGIIALNERNFSSDDVLIGITASGGAPYVLGAMHYAKQLGAVVGAISCNKGSRTFLYANHCIFLDVGPEVVTGSTRMKSGTAQKLVLNMITTTSMIRIGKVYHNLMVDLTPVNKKLVERSKRLIRQATGCTLKEAEEAFEKADRKPKIAILMVLLGIDKEDALLLEQTHKSPISQILRLYKEENNKRNDS
;
A
#
# COMPACT_ATOMS: atom_id res chain seq x y z
N MET A 1 -33.21 4.17 5.92
CA MET A 1 -32.09 4.54 5.07
C MET A 1 -30.88 3.58 5.21
N LEU A 2 -30.64 2.97 6.39
CA LEU A 2 -29.53 2.00 6.58
C LEU A 2 -29.77 0.68 5.86
N ASP A 3 -31.03 0.25 5.67
CA ASP A 3 -31.40 -1.02 5.02
C ASP A 3 -30.96 -1.16 3.55
N VAL A 4 -30.48 -0.08 2.94
CA VAL A 4 -29.98 -0.06 1.55
C VAL A 4 -28.50 -0.48 1.48
N PHE A 5 -27.75 -0.40 2.60
CA PHE A 5 -26.34 -0.74 2.62
C PHE A 5 -26.12 -2.24 2.82
N THR A 6 -25.34 -2.85 1.95
CA THR A 6 -24.98 -4.28 2.04
C THR A 6 -24.32 -4.62 3.37
N THR A 7 -23.53 -3.70 3.93
CA THR A 7 -22.85 -3.87 5.23
C THR A 7 -23.81 -3.96 6.42
N GLU A 8 -25.06 -3.50 6.27
CA GLU A 8 -26.11 -3.52 7.32
C GLU A 8 -27.13 -4.65 7.11
N GLN A 9 -27.05 -5.38 6.01
CA GLN A 9 -27.92 -6.51 5.74
C GLN A 9 -27.54 -7.71 6.59
N ARG A 10 -28.51 -8.58 6.87
CA ARG A 10 -28.27 -9.85 7.54
C ARG A 10 -27.72 -10.88 6.56
N ASN A 11 -26.73 -11.63 7.00
CA ASN A 11 -26.18 -12.75 6.23
C ASN A 11 -27.05 -14.00 6.45
N GLU A 12 -27.57 -14.55 5.36
CA GLU A 12 -28.45 -15.73 5.42
C GLU A 12 -27.74 -16.98 5.94
N HIS A 13 -26.44 -17.12 5.67
CA HIS A 13 -25.63 -18.27 6.11
C HIS A 13 -25.34 -18.27 7.62
N SER A 14 -25.48 -17.12 8.28
CA SER A 14 -25.20 -16.96 9.71
C SER A 14 -26.43 -16.60 10.56
N PHE A 15 -27.63 -16.78 10.03
CA PHE A 15 -28.87 -16.33 10.66
C PHE A 15 -29.08 -16.89 12.07
N HIS A 16 -28.66 -18.13 12.32
CA HIS A 16 -28.74 -18.85 13.60
C HIS A 16 -27.38 -19.21 14.17
N ILE A 17 -26.38 -18.33 13.97
CA ILE A 17 -24.98 -18.62 14.32
C ILE A 17 -24.77 -18.82 15.81
N ASP A 18 -25.58 -18.20 16.65
CA ASP A 18 -25.56 -18.33 18.12
C ASP A 18 -25.98 -19.72 18.62
N GLU A 19 -26.73 -20.48 17.82
CA GLU A 19 -27.17 -21.86 18.12
C GLU A 19 -26.15 -22.92 17.62
N MET A 20 -25.13 -22.52 16.84
CA MET A 20 -24.17 -23.42 16.21
C MET A 20 -23.07 -23.85 17.18
N SER A 21 -22.51 -25.05 16.96
CA SER A 21 -21.28 -25.46 17.62
C SER A 21 -20.10 -24.58 17.18
N THR A 22 -19.04 -24.52 18.00
CA THR A 22 -17.82 -23.75 17.68
C THR A 22 -17.26 -24.12 16.28
N HIS A 23 -17.26 -25.41 15.93
CA HIS A 23 -16.77 -25.86 14.62
C HIS A 23 -17.64 -25.28 13.48
N GLN A 24 -18.96 -25.36 13.59
CA GLN A 24 -19.88 -24.82 12.59
C GLN A 24 -19.74 -23.30 12.43
N ILE A 25 -19.57 -22.55 13.54
CA ILE A 25 -19.30 -21.11 13.48
C ILE A 25 -18.03 -20.83 12.69
N LEU A 26 -16.94 -21.55 12.96
CA LEU A 26 -15.67 -21.39 12.24
C LEU A 26 -15.79 -21.75 10.75
N GLU A 27 -16.56 -22.78 10.41
CA GLU A 27 -16.84 -23.15 9.03
C GLU A 27 -17.60 -22.06 8.28
N VAL A 28 -18.65 -21.48 8.90
CA VAL A 28 -19.41 -20.36 8.31
C VAL A 28 -18.49 -19.17 8.06
N ILE A 29 -17.72 -18.74 9.06
CA ILE A 29 -16.79 -17.61 8.92
C ILE A 29 -15.78 -17.88 7.79
N ASN A 30 -15.14 -19.04 7.79
CA ASN A 30 -14.15 -19.39 6.78
C ASN A 30 -14.74 -19.48 5.36
N ASN A 31 -15.96 -19.97 5.22
CA ASN A 31 -16.62 -20.05 3.91
C ASN A 31 -16.99 -18.67 3.37
N GLU A 32 -17.46 -17.77 4.23
CA GLU A 32 -17.72 -16.38 3.89
C GLU A 32 -16.43 -15.66 3.46
N ASP A 33 -15.34 -15.83 4.19
CA ASP A 33 -14.05 -15.20 3.90
C ASP A 33 -13.44 -15.64 2.55
N LYS A 34 -13.76 -16.85 2.07
CA LYS A 34 -13.31 -17.33 0.73
C LYS A 34 -13.81 -16.47 -0.41
N SER A 35 -14.90 -15.74 -0.24
CA SER A 35 -15.46 -14.85 -1.27
C SER A 35 -14.66 -13.56 -1.44
N VAL A 36 -13.91 -13.14 -0.42
CA VAL A 36 -13.23 -11.84 -0.36
C VAL A 36 -12.22 -11.62 -1.48
N PRO A 37 -11.29 -12.55 -1.79
CA PRO A 37 -10.36 -12.38 -2.90
C PRO A 37 -11.03 -12.18 -4.25
N TYR A 38 -12.17 -12.84 -4.50
CA TYR A 38 -12.92 -12.69 -5.75
C TYR A 38 -13.61 -11.31 -5.85
N ALA A 39 -14.03 -10.73 -4.73
CA ALA A 39 -14.54 -9.36 -4.72
C ALA A 39 -13.43 -8.34 -5.08
N VAL A 40 -12.21 -8.56 -4.59
CA VAL A 40 -11.03 -7.75 -4.91
C VAL A 40 -10.62 -7.94 -6.37
N GLU A 41 -10.62 -9.16 -6.89
CA GLU A 41 -10.26 -9.47 -8.28
C GLU A 41 -11.06 -8.64 -9.30
N LYS A 42 -12.34 -8.42 -9.05
CA LYS A 42 -13.20 -7.59 -9.90
C LYS A 42 -12.79 -6.11 -9.97
N GLN A 43 -11.90 -5.67 -9.11
CA GLN A 43 -11.45 -4.27 -9.00
C GLN A 43 -10.02 -4.06 -9.51
N LEU A 44 -9.36 -5.09 -10.07
CA LEU A 44 -7.95 -5.01 -10.46
C LEU A 44 -7.67 -3.87 -11.46
N ASP A 45 -8.56 -3.62 -12.41
CA ASP A 45 -8.37 -2.53 -13.38
C ASP A 45 -8.39 -1.15 -12.69
N THR A 46 -9.34 -0.93 -11.77
CA THR A 46 -9.43 0.32 -11.00
C THR A 46 -8.23 0.48 -10.06
N ILE A 47 -7.80 -0.62 -9.41
CA ILE A 47 -6.61 -0.63 -8.56
C ILE A 47 -5.36 -0.32 -9.39
N THR A 48 -5.25 -0.88 -10.61
CA THR A 48 -4.13 -0.62 -11.53
C THR A 48 -4.04 0.86 -11.86
N ALA A 49 -5.14 1.50 -12.27
CA ALA A 49 -5.17 2.91 -12.61
C ALA A 49 -4.76 3.80 -11.40
N LEU A 50 -5.24 3.49 -10.20
CA LEU A 50 -4.86 4.19 -8.98
C LEU A 50 -3.35 4.01 -8.66
N VAL A 51 -2.83 2.80 -8.80
CA VAL A 51 -1.39 2.51 -8.59
C VAL A 51 -0.53 3.28 -9.57
N ASP A 52 -0.93 3.40 -10.83
CA ASP A 52 -0.18 4.18 -11.82
C ASP A 52 -0.11 5.66 -11.44
N ASP A 53 -1.20 6.26 -10.92
CA ASP A 53 -1.19 7.62 -10.40
C ASP A 53 -0.32 7.77 -9.14
N VAL A 54 -0.34 6.80 -8.22
CA VAL A 54 0.55 6.78 -7.05
C VAL A 54 2.02 6.73 -7.48
N VAL A 55 2.36 5.91 -8.47
CA VAL A 55 3.72 5.83 -9.01
C VAL A 55 4.15 7.15 -9.66
N ILE A 56 3.26 7.81 -10.38
CA ILE A 56 3.52 9.14 -10.97
C ILE A 56 3.79 10.16 -9.85
N SER A 57 2.97 10.19 -8.80
CA SER A 57 3.16 11.04 -7.63
C SER A 57 4.53 10.79 -6.96
N PHE A 58 4.87 9.55 -6.65
CA PHE A 58 6.14 9.20 -6.04
C PHE A 58 7.35 9.64 -6.87
N LYS A 59 7.29 9.52 -8.21
CA LYS A 59 8.36 9.97 -9.10
C LYS A 59 8.56 11.48 -9.10
N LYS A 60 7.50 12.24 -8.82
CA LYS A 60 7.52 13.71 -8.68
C LYS A 60 7.91 14.18 -7.26
N GLY A 61 8.07 13.26 -6.31
CA GLY A 61 8.37 13.57 -4.91
C GLY A 61 7.12 13.73 -4.04
N GLY A 62 5.93 13.46 -4.57
CA GLY A 62 4.67 13.39 -3.83
C GLY A 62 4.56 12.14 -2.96
N ARG A 63 3.49 12.03 -2.21
CA ARG A 63 3.26 11.04 -1.15
C ARG A 63 1.91 10.33 -1.34
N LEU A 64 1.78 9.17 -0.72
CA LEU A 64 0.50 8.47 -0.59
C LEU A 64 -0.07 8.68 0.82
N PHE A 65 -1.30 9.11 0.92
CA PHE A 65 -2.03 9.23 2.17
C PHE A 65 -3.20 8.26 2.22
N TYR A 66 -3.30 7.51 3.30
CA TYR A 66 -4.48 6.77 3.69
C TYR A 66 -5.24 7.53 4.76
N ILE A 67 -6.56 7.63 4.64
CA ILE A 67 -7.41 8.21 5.67
C ILE A 67 -8.63 7.33 5.91
N GLY A 68 -8.91 7.05 7.18
CA GLY A 68 -10.01 6.19 7.58
C GLY A 68 -10.40 6.35 9.03
N ALA A 69 -11.52 5.74 9.42
CA ALA A 69 -11.98 5.64 10.80
C ALA A 69 -12.00 4.15 11.24
N GLY A 70 -11.91 3.89 12.53
CA GLY A 70 -12.01 2.56 13.11
C GLY A 70 -11.04 1.55 12.47
N THR A 71 -11.56 0.39 12.05
CA THR A 71 -10.77 -0.67 11.40
C THR A 71 -10.10 -0.18 10.11
N SER A 72 -10.81 0.57 9.28
CA SER A 72 -10.29 1.11 8.01
C SER A 72 -9.07 2.02 8.24
N GLY A 73 -9.14 2.91 9.23
CA GLY A 73 -8.02 3.78 9.61
C GLY A 73 -6.83 2.99 10.17
N ARG A 74 -7.07 1.95 11.00
CA ARG A 74 -6.03 1.07 11.52
C ARG A 74 -5.29 0.33 10.41
N LEU A 75 -6.01 -0.18 9.42
CA LEU A 75 -5.42 -0.87 8.27
C LEU A 75 -4.56 0.07 7.42
N GLY A 76 -5.00 1.30 7.20
CA GLY A 76 -4.20 2.32 6.51
C GLY A 76 -2.91 2.65 7.25
N VAL A 77 -2.96 2.80 8.59
CA VAL A 77 -1.76 3.03 9.41
C VAL A 77 -0.84 1.81 9.41
N LEU A 78 -1.40 0.59 9.51
CA LEU A 78 -0.64 -0.65 9.46
C LEU A 78 0.16 -0.75 8.15
N ASP A 79 -0.51 -0.63 7.00
CA ASP A 79 0.13 -0.75 5.68
C ASP A 79 1.22 0.33 5.48
N ALA A 80 0.94 1.57 5.89
CA ALA A 80 1.91 2.67 5.83
C ALA A 80 3.15 2.39 6.69
N SER A 81 2.97 1.86 7.91
CA SER A 81 4.06 1.58 8.86
C SER A 81 5.01 0.47 8.41
N GLU A 82 4.54 -0.44 7.55
CA GLU A 82 5.34 -1.55 7.03
C GLU A 82 6.20 -1.17 5.80
N CYS A 83 5.92 -0.02 5.16
CA CYS A 83 6.68 0.43 3.99
C CYS A 83 8.15 0.77 4.30
N PRO A 84 8.49 1.52 5.37
CA PRO A 84 9.89 1.83 5.69
C PRO A 84 10.75 0.58 5.98
N PRO A 85 10.36 -0.38 6.85
CA PRO A 85 11.20 -1.54 7.13
C PRO A 85 11.30 -2.51 5.95
N THR A 86 10.28 -2.55 5.06
CA THR A 86 10.22 -3.47 3.94
C THR A 86 10.99 -2.93 2.72
N PHE A 87 10.81 -1.66 2.40
CA PHE A 87 11.28 -1.06 1.14
C PHE A 87 12.35 0.03 1.33
N GLY A 88 12.77 0.31 2.57
CA GLY A 88 13.80 1.33 2.86
C GLY A 88 13.37 2.75 2.49
N VAL A 89 12.09 3.03 2.43
CA VAL A 89 11.55 4.37 2.11
C VAL A 89 11.40 5.23 3.35
N SER A 90 11.31 6.55 3.14
CA SER A 90 10.98 7.48 4.23
C SER A 90 9.61 7.15 4.83
N PRO A 91 9.44 7.24 6.16
CA PRO A 91 8.13 7.09 6.80
C PRO A 91 7.11 8.17 6.39
N HIS A 92 7.58 9.23 5.72
CA HIS A 92 6.71 10.27 5.16
C HIS A 92 6.20 9.96 3.76
N MET A 93 6.71 8.90 3.08
CA MET A 93 6.31 8.57 1.71
C MET A 93 4.92 7.94 1.64
N VAL A 94 4.58 7.10 2.61
CA VAL A 94 3.23 6.55 2.79
C VAL A 94 2.76 6.89 4.19
N VAL A 95 1.65 7.60 4.31
CA VAL A 95 1.15 8.17 5.57
C VAL A 95 -0.25 7.63 5.87
N GLY A 96 -0.41 6.96 6.99
CA GLY A 96 -1.73 6.52 7.48
C GLY A 96 -2.31 7.52 8.47
N ILE A 97 -3.57 7.90 8.27
CA ILE A 97 -4.31 8.83 9.14
C ILE A 97 -5.58 8.14 9.62
N ILE A 98 -5.82 8.20 10.93
CA ILE A 98 -6.98 7.61 11.57
C ILE A 98 -7.78 8.66 12.35
N ALA A 99 -9.10 8.63 12.23
CA ALA A 99 -9.99 9.46 13.04
C ALA A 99 -9.76 9.22 14.53
N GLY A 100 -9.60 10.31 15.31
CA GLY A 100 -9.24 10.23 16.73
C GLY A 100 -7.74 10.09 17.01
N GLY A 101 -6.86 10.10 15.96
CA GLY A 101 -5.42 10.12 16.08
C GLY A 101 -4.83 8.82 16.65
N GLU A 102 -3.60 8.87 17.18
CA GLU A 102 -2.85 7.69 17.66
C GLU A 102 -3.59 6.87 18.72
N LYS A 103 -4.37 7.51 19.58
CA LYS A 103 -5.16 6.81 20.61
C LYS A 103 -6.18 5.85 19.99
N ALA A 104 -6.69 6.18 18.80
CA ALA A 104 -7.66 5.37 18.07
C ALA A 104 -7.06 4.06 17.52
N LEU A 105 -5.75 3.89 17.50
CA LEU A 105 -5.10 2.63 17.12
C LEU A 105 -5.41 1.51 18.10
N THR A 106 -5.49 1.81 19.39
CA THR A 106 -5.67 0.82 20.47
C THR A 106 -7.01 0.89 21.17
N ARG A 107 -7.78 1.96 20.96
CA ARG A 107 -9.08 2.20 21.62
C ARG A 107 -10.12 2.67 20.61
N SER A 108 -11.39 2.48 20.89
CA SER A 108 -12.46 3.17 20.19
C SER A 108 -12.54 4.60 20.70
N ILE A 109 -12.59 5.57 19.79
CA ILE A 109 -12.82 6.99 20.11
C ILE A 109 -14.19 7.36 19.54
N GLU A 110 -15.13 7.59 20.44
CA GLU A 110 -16.49 7.91 20.07
C GLU A 110 -16.58 9.23 19.31
N ASN A 111 -17.47 9.33 18.35
CA ASN A 111 -17.75 10.50 17.49
C ASN A 111 -16.57 10.98 16.62
N ALA A 112 -15.40 10.32 16.67
CA ALA A 112 -14.25 10.75 15.87
C ALA A 112 -14.48 10.61 14.35
N GLU A 113 -15.30 9.66 13.92
CA GLU A 113 -15.64 9.45 12.51
C GLU A 113 -16.65 10.47 11.97
N ASP A 114 -17.39 11.17 12.87
CA ASP A 114 -18.45 12.11 12.51
C ASP A 114 -17.93 13.54 12.28
N ASP A 115 -16.69 13.83 12.64
CA ASP A 115 -16.06 15.15 12.53
C ASP A 115 -15.42 15.35 11.16
N GLU A 116 -16.19 15.95 10.24
CA GLU A 116 -15.74 16.26 8.88
C GLU A 116 -14.55 17.23 8.86
N GLN A 117 -14.55 18.23 9.76
CA GLN A 117 -13.49 19.23 9.83
C GLN A 117 -12.17 18.67 10.33
N ALA A 118 -12.21 17.71 11.24
CA ALA A 118 -11.00 17.04 11.74
C ALA A 118 -10.26 16.29 10.63
N GLY A 119 -10.97 15.74 9.63
CA GLY A 119 -10.34 15.12 8.46
C GLY A 119 -9.54 16.12 7.63
N ILE A 120 -10.07 17.32 7.42
CA ILE A 120 -9.39 18.42 6.71
C ILE A 120 -8.15 18.88 7.48
N ILE A 121 -8.30 19.12 8.79
CA ILE A 121 -7.22 19.54 9.67
C ILE A 121 -6.06 18.52 9.64
N ALA A 122 -6.38 17.23 9.68
CA ALA A 122 -5.38 16.17 9.66
C ALA A 122 -4.52 16.16 8.38
N LEU A 123 -5.07 16.55 7.23
CA LEU A 123 -4.33 16.74 5.98
C LEU A 123 -3.47 18.00 6.02
N ASN A 124 -4.03 19.12 6.49
CA ASN A 124 -3.33 20.40 6.59
C ASN A 124 -2.09 20.35 7.50
N GLU A 125 -2.21 19.71 8.67
CA GLU A 125 -1.09 19.50 9.61
C GLU A 125 0.08 18.74 9.00
N ARG A 126 -0.18 17.97 7.92
CA ARG A 126 0.83 17.19 7.19
C ARG A 126 1.25 17.83 5.88
N ASN A 127 0.84 19.09 5.66
CA ASN A 127 1.12 19.84 4.43
C ASN A 127 0.75 19.02 3.18
N PHE A 128 -0.45 18.45 3.16
CA PHE A 128 -0.98 17.73 2.00
C PHE A 128 -1.15 18.69 0.82
N SER A 129 -0.79 18.26 -0.39
CA SER A 129 -0.78 19.08 -1.59
C SER A 129 -1.37 18.35 -2.80
N SER A 130 -1.49 19.06 -3.93
CA SER A 130 -1.91 18.49 -5.22
C SER A 130 -0.95 17.43 -5.79
N ASP A 131 0.30 17.40 -5.34
CA ASP A 131 1.28 16.40 -5.78
C ASP A 131 1.10 15.05 -5.08
N ASP A 132 0.35 15.03 -3.97
CA ASP A 132 0.07 13.84 -3.17
C ASP A 132 -1.15 13.08 -3.72
N VAL A 133 -1.29 11.81 -3.32
CA VAL A 133 -2.49 11.00 -3.57
C VAL A 133 -3.17 10.70 -2.24
N LEU A 134 -4.49 10.90 -2.16
CA LEU A 134 -5.29 10.54 -1.00
C LEU A 134 -6.15 9.31 -1.30
N ILE A 135 -6.17 8.34 -0.40
CA ILE A 135 -7.09 7.19 -0.46
C ILE A 135 -7.98 7.21 0.79
N GLY A 136 -9.25 7.49 0.58
CA GLY A 136 -10.29 7.38 1.61
C GLY A 136 -10.77 5.94 1.77
N ILE A 137 -10.72 5.43 3.00
CA ILE A 137 -11.05 4.03 3.32
C ILE A 137 -12.23 4.01 4.30
N THR A 138 -13.36 3.47 3.87
CA THR A 138 -14.54 3.31 4.72
C THR A 138 -15.44 2.19 4.21
N ALA A 139 -15.78 1.21 5.04
CA ALA A 139 -16.65 0.10 4.65
C ALA A 139 -18.06 0.60 4.29
N SER A 140 -18.65 1.46 5.12
CA SER A 140 -19.97 2.04 4.90
C SER A 140 -20.03 3.03 3.72
N GLY A 141 -18.92 3.73 3.47
CA GLY A 141 -18.85 4.78 2.47
C GLY A 141 -19.42 6.13 2.90
N GLY A 142 -19.73 6.30 4.19
CA GLY A 142 -20.43 7.47 4.69
C GLY A 142 -19.75 8.25 5.83
N ALA A 143 -18.58 7.82 6.31
CA ALA A 143 -17.87 8.45 7.43
C ALA A 143 -17.53 9.93 7.14
N PRO A 144 -18.11 10.91 7.87
CA PRO A 144 -17.89 12.34 7.60
C PRO A 144 -16.42 12.76 7.63
N TYR A 145 -15.65 12.24 8.58
CA TYR A 145 -14.20 12.46 8.67
C TYR A 145 -13.47 12.17 7.35
N VAL A 146 -13.79 11.04 6.71
CA VAL A 146 -13.20 10.62 5.44
C VAL A 146 -13.72 11.49 4.29
N LEU A 147 -15.03 11.78 4.27
CA LEU A 147 -15.66 12.60 3.24
C LEU A 147 -15.09 14.02 3.19
N GLY A 148 -14.91 14.67 4.36
CA GLY A 148 -14.31 16.00 4.44
C GLY A 148 -12.90 16.06 3.88
N ALA A 149 -12.06 15.11 4.29
CA ALA A 149 -10.70 15.02 3.78
C ALA A 149 -10.65 14.76 2.27
N MET A 150 -11.49 13.88 1.73
CA MET A 150 -11.55 13.59 0.29
C MET A 150 -12.06 14.77 -0.52
N HIS A 151 -13.08 15.47 -0.02
CA HIS A 151 -13.58 16.70 -0.65
C HIS A 151 -12.49 17.77 -0.71
N TYR A 152 -11.79 17.99 0.40
CA TYR A 152 -10.68 18.93 0.48
C TYR A 152 -9.55 18.59 -0.50
N ALA A 153 -9.11 17.33 -0.53
CA ALA A 153 -8.07 16.86 -1.44
C ALA A 153 -8.46 17.07 -2.92
N LYS A 154 -9.72 16.78 -3.26
CA LYS A 154 -10.27 17.05 -4.61
C LYS A 154 -10.24 18.54 -4.96
N GLN A 155 -10.57 19.43 -4.01
CA GLN A 155 -10.51 20.90 -4.23
C GLN A 155 -9.07 21.38 -4.48
N LEU A 156 -8.06 20.75 -3.86
CA LEU A 156 -6.65 21.04 -4.12
C LEU A 156 -6.16 20.52 -5.48
N GLY A 157 -6.96 19.71 -6.19
CA GLY A 157 -6.57 19.10 -7.46
C GLY A 157 -5.72 17.82 -7.31
N ALA A 158 -5.65 17.25 -6.11
CA ALA A 158 -4.97 16.00 -5.87
C ALA A 158 -5.76 14.81 -6.44
N VAL A 159 -5.06 13.71 -6.74
CA VAL A 159 -5.70 12.44 -7.09
C VAL A 159 -6.31 11.82 -5.84
N VAL A 160 -7.56 11.39 -5.96
CA VAL A 160 -8.33 10.80 -4.85
C VAL A 160 -8.81 9.40 -5.23
N GLY A 161 -8.43 8.40 -4.45
CA GLY A 161 -9.00 7.04 -4.46
C GLY A 161 -10.03 6.87 -3.35
N ALA A 162 -11.02 6.01 -3.57
CA ALA A 162 -11.99 5.60 -2.56
C ALA A 162 -12.09 4.07 -2.49
N ILE A 163 -12.07 3.52 -1.28
CA ILE A 163 -12.30 2.10 -1.02
C ILE A 163 -13.53 1.97 -0.14
N SER A 164 -14.59 1.30 -0.66
CA SER A 164 -15.84 1.10 0.07
C SER A 164 -16.45 -0.27 -0.24
N CYS A 165 -17.25 -0.79 0.72
CA CYS A 165 -17.99 -2.05 0.57
C CYS A 165 -19.48 -1.84 0.22
N ASN A 166 -19.89 -0.62 -0.08
CA ASN A 166 -21.24 -0.29 -0.51
C ASN A 166 -21.24 0.38 -1.89
N LYS A 167 -22.07 -0.11 -2.83
CA LYS A 167 -22.16 0.37 -4.21
C LYS A 167 -22.52 1.86 -4.30
N GLY A 168 -23.40 2.33 -3.43
CA GLY A 168 -23.86 3.73 -3.35
C GLY A 168 -23.02 4.60 -2.41
N SER A 169 -21.74 4.28 -2.23
CA SER A 169 -20.85 5.02 -1.33
C SER A 169 -20.76 6.52 -1.68
N ARG A 170 -20.95 7.38 -0.67
CA ARG A 170 -20.78 8.84 -0.81
C ARG A 170 -19.34 9.23 -1.15
N THR A 171 -18.35 8.42 -0.74
CA THR A 171 -16.93 8.66 -1.06
C THR A 171 -16.67 8.67 -2.56
N PHE A 172 -17.45 7.92 -3.35
CA PHE A 172 -17.29 7.87 -4.82
C PHE A 172 -17.59 9.20 -5.51
N LEU A 173 -18.33 10.11 -4.87
CA LEU A 173 -18.58 11.47 -5.40
C LEU A 173 -17.31 12.33 -5.46
N TYR A 174 -16.32 12.01 -4.62
CA TYR A 174 -15.08 12.78 -4.51
C TYR A 174 -13.87 12.08 -5.12
N ALA A 175 -14.03 10.81 -5.53
CA ALA A 175 -12.91 9.99 -6.02
C ALA A 175 -12.72 10.08 -7.54
N ASN A 176 -11.47 9.97 -7.97
CA ASN A 176 -11.06 9.68 -9.35
C ASN A 176 -11.13 8.17 -9.60
N HIS A 177 -10.79 7.37 -8.58
CA HIS A 177 -10.79 5.91 -8.63
C HIS A 177 -11.71 5.34 -7.55
N CYS A 178 -12.78 4.65 -7.97
CA CYS A 178 -13.81 4.12 -7.10
C CYS A 178 -13.65 2.59 -6.97
N ILE A 179 -13.09 2.12 -5.87
CA ILE A 179 -12.89 0.69 -5.59
C ILE A 179 -14.05 0.19 -4.75
N PHE A 180 -14.99 -0.51 -5.40
CA PHE A 180 -16.14 -1.13 -4.75
C PHE A 180 -15.87 -2.60 -4.43
N LEU A 181 -15.75 -2.92 -3.15
CA LEU A 181 -15.48 -4.27 -2.65
C LEU A 181 -16.80 -4.95 -2.26
N ASP A 182 -17.40 -5.65 -3.20
CA ASP A 182 -18.68 -6.36 -3.02
C ASP A 182 -18.46 -7.68 -2.24
N VAL A 183 -18.26 -7.55 -0.93
CA VAL A 183 -18.03 -8.72 -0.05
C VAL A 183 -19.32 -9.29 0.55
N GLY A 184 -20.47 -8.69 0.25
CA GLY A 184 -21.74 -9.07 0.84
C GLY A 184 -21.87 -8.74 2.33
N PRO A 185 -23.00 -9.15 2.97
CA PRO A 185 -23.24 -8.97 4.41
C PRO A 185 -22.21 -9.70 5.26
N GLU A 186 -21.84 -9.12 6.39
CA GLU A 186 -20.93 -9.74 7.35
C GLU A 186 -21.60 -10.90 8.11
N VAL A 187 -20.80 -11.85 8.58
CA VAL A 187 -21.28 -12.97 9.42
C VAL A 187 -21.97 -12.48 10.70
N VAL A 188 -21.47 -11.41 11.28
CA VAL A 188 -22.16 -10.64 12.32
C VAL A 188 -22.53 -9.30 11.71
N THR A 189 -23.82 -9.05 11.54
CA THR A 189 -24.38 -7.88 10.87
C THR A 189 -23.72 -6.58 11.37
N GLY A 190 -23.26 -5.74 10.45
CA GLY A 190 -22.59 -4.46 10.75
C GLY A 190 -21.15 -4.59 11.23
N SER A 191 -20.62 -5.80 11.44
CA SER A 191 -19.25 -6.00 11.94
C SER A 191 -18.20 -5.93 10.79
N THR A 192 -18.07 -4.76 10.19
CA THR A 192 -17.22 -4.52 8.99
C THR A 192 -15.71 -4.67 9.22
N ARG A 193 -15.28 -5.03 10.42
CA ARG A 193 -13.89 -5.44 10.69
C ARG A 193 -13.54 -6.81 10.11
N MET A 194 -14.52 -7.60 9.65
CA MET A 194 -14.35 -8.97 9.15
C MET A 194 -14.07 -8.99 7.64
N LYS A 195 -15.02 -9.39 6.77
CA LYS A 195 -14.82 -9.46 5.31
C LYS A 195 -14.42 -8.13 4.70
N SER A 196 -15.11 -7.05 5.09
CA SER A 196 -14.80 -5.69 4.61
C SER A 196 -13.37 -5.29 4.98
N GLY A 197 -12.95 -5.50 6.23
CA GLY A 197 -11.58 -5.23 6.67
C GLY A 197 -10.56 -6.10 5.92
N THR A 198 -10.83 -7.38 5.72
CA THR A 198 -9.97 -8.30 4.97
C THR A 198 -9.79 -7.83 3.52
N ALA A 199 -10.88 -7.46 2.85
CA ALA A 199 -10.85 -6.92 1.49
C ALA A 199 -10.04 -5.63 1.40
N GLN A 200 -10.26 -4.69 2.31
CA GLN A 200 -9.49 -3.44 2.40
C GLN A 200 -7.99 -3.73 2.55
N LYS A 201 -7.61 -4.61 3.48
CA LYS A 201 -6.21 -5.02 3.68
C LYS A 201 -5.57 -5.57 2.41
N LEU A 202 -6.27 -6.41 1.66
CA LEU A 202 -5.76 -6.95 0.39
C LEU A 202 -5.48 -5.83 -0.62
N VAL A 203 -6.40 -4.88 -0.76
CA VAL A 203 -6.26 -3.75 -1.69
C VAL A 203 -5.11 -2.83 -1.27
N LEU A 204 -4.99 -2.48 0.01
CA LEU A 204 -3.90 -1.63 0.50
C LEU A 204 -2.53 -2.25 0.23
N ASN A 205 -2.36 -3.55 0.54
CA ASN A 205 -1.12 -4.26 0.24
C ASN A 205 -0.82 -4.32 -1.28
N MET A 206 -1.84 -4.47 -2.13
CA MET A 206 -1.66 -4.41 -3.58
C MET A 206 -1.16 -3.03 -4.02
N ILE A 207 -1.75 -1.95 -3.50
CA ILE A 207 -1.39 -0.58 -3.87
C ILE A 207 0.07 -0.29 -3.48
N THR A 208 0.45 -0.45 -2.21
CA THR A 208 1.80 -0.13 -1.76
C THR A 208 2.84 -1.04 -2.37
N THR A 209 2.63 -2.36 -2.32
CA THR A 209 3.60 -3.32 -2.85
C THR A 209 3.85 -3.11 -4.34
N THR A 210 2.77 -2.94 -5.13
CA THR A 210 2.92 -2.71 -6.58
C THR A 210 3.60 -1.36 -6.85
N SER A 211 3.23 -0.30 -6.14
CA SER A 211 3.87 1.02 -6.28
C SER A 211 5.37 0.95 -5.96
N MET A 212 5.77 0.26 -4.88
CA MET A 212 7.17 0.07 -4.50
C MET A 212 7.94 -0.76 -5.54
N ILE A 213 7.33 -1.80 -6.11
CA ILE A 213 7.93 -2.56 -7.23
C ILE A 213 8.16 -1.64 -8.43
N ARG A 214 7.18 -0.83 -8.80
CA ARG A 214 7.23 0.07 -9.97
C ARG A 214 8.25 1.19 -9.83
N ILE A 215 8.56 1.65 -8.62
CA ILE A 215 9.63 2.63 -8.35
C ILE A 215 11.00 1.99 -8.06
N GLY A 216 11.13 0.68 -8.26
CA GLY A 216 12.42 -0.02 -8.23
C GLY A 216 12.94 -0.44 -6.87
N LYS A 217 12.04 -0.67 -5.88
CA LYS A 217 12.39 -1.17 -4.54
C LYS A 217 12.58 -2.69 -4.50
N VAL A 218 12.28 -3.37 -5.59
CA VAL A 218 12.33 -4.84 -5.71
C VAL A 218 13.08 -5.23 -6.99
N TYR A 219 13.87 -6.31 -6.92
CA TYR A 219 14.51 -6.95 -8.07
C TYR A 219 14.09 -8.42 -8.14
N HIS A 220 13.47 -8.84 -9.25
CA HIS A 220 12.70 -10.08 -9.34
C HIS A 220 11.64 -10.11 -8.21
N ASN A 221 11.79 -10.96 -7.20
CA ASN A 221 10.97 -11.01 -5.99
C ASN A 221 11.77 -10.72 -4.71
N LEU A 222 12.94 -10.08 -4.83
CA LEU A 222 13.85 -9.79 -3.73
C LEU A 222 13.71 -8.32 -3.28
N MET A 223 13.58 -8.09 -1.99
CA MET A 223 13.63 -6.75 -1.40
C MET A 223 15.07 -6.23 -1.39
N VAL A 224 15.46 -5.44 -2.38
CA VAL A 224 16.86 -5.03 -2.57
C VAL A 224 17.22 -3.66 -1.98
N ASP A 225 16.22 -2.93 -1.49
CA ASP A 225 16.39 -1.55 -0.99
C ASP A 225 16.15 -1.44 0.54
N LEU A 226 16.45 -2.51 1.27
CA LEU A 226 16.36 -2.54 2.73
C LEU A 226 17.56 -1.82 3.37
N THR A 227 17.30 -1.19 4.53
CA THR A 227 18.37 -0.56 5.34
C THR A 227 18.86 -1.55 6.40
N PRO A 228 20.15 -1.99 6.35
CA PRO A 228 20.68 -3.03 7.23
C PRO A 228 21.06 -2.47 8.62
N VAL A 229 20.08 -2.19 9.47
CA VAL A 229 20.25 -1.59 10.80
C VAL A 229 20.70 -2.57 11.90
N ASN A 230 20.72 -3.86 11.63
CA ASN A 230 21.14 -4.89 12.59
C ASN A 230 21.85 -6.08 11.90
N LYS A 231 22.51 -6.93 12.71
CA LYS A 231 23.28 -8.08 12.19
C LYS A 231 22.44 -9.00 11.28
N LYS A 232 21.20 -9.28 11.65
CA LYS A 232 20.29 -10.13 10.84
C LYS A 232 20.05 -9.52 9.45
N LEU A 233 19.83 -8.21 9.37
CA LEU A 233 19.61 -7.52 8.11
C LEU A 233 20.88 -7.40 7.28
N VAL A 234 22.06 -7.27 7.90
CA VAL A 234 23.36 -7.34 7.20
C VAL A 234 23.54 -8.71 6.53
N GLU A 235 23.34 -9.79 7.25
CA GLU A 235 23.47 -11.14 6.69
C GLU A 235 22.38 -11.40 5.60
N ARG A 236 21.19 -10.89 5.80
CA ARG A 236 20.14 -10.93 4.78
C ARG A 236 20.57 -10.20 3.51
N SER A 237 21.18 -9.01 3.63
CA SER A 237 21.67 -8.23 2.49
C SER A 237 22.69 -8.98 1.66
N LYS A 238 23.70 -9.61 2.30
CA LYS A 238 24.71 -10.43 1.62
C LYS A 238 24.07 -11.62 0.90
N ARG A 239 23.10 -12.27 1.54
CA ARG A 239 22.35 -13.36 0.90
C ARG A 239 21.55 -12.89 -0.30
N LEU A 240 20.91 -11.72 -0.22
CA LEU A 240 20.16 -11.11 -1.32
C LEU A 240 21.06 -10.80 -2.50
N ILE A 241 22.25 -10.24 -2.28
CA ILE A 241 23.23 -9.98 -3.35
C ILE A 241 23.59 -11.28 -4.06
N ARG A 242 23.88 -12.35 -3.32
CA ARG A 242 24.16 -13.66 -3.91
C ARG A 242 23.00 -14.22 -4.73
N GLN A 243 21.78 -14.14 -4.19
CA GLN A 243 20.58 -14.62 -4.89
C GLN A 243 20.29 -13.84 -6.16
N ALA A 244 20.56 -12.53 -6.13
CA ALA A 244 20.33 -11.65 -7.28
C ALA A 244 21.37 -11.81 -8.38
N THR A 245 22.64 -12.13 -8.04
CA THR A 245 23.77 -12.08 -8.96
C THR A 245 24.40 -13.43 -9.27
N GLY A 246 24.18 -14.43 -8.41
CA GLY A 246 24.86 -15.72 -8.51
C GLY A 246 26.31 -15.73 -8.02
N CYS A 247 26.84 -14.61 -7.49
CA CYS A 247 28.22 -14.49 -7.01
C CYS A 247 28.47 -15.31 -5.73
N THR A 248 29.76 -15.51 -5.41
CA THR A 248 30.18 -16.17 -4.17
C THR A 248 29.87 -15.33 -2.94
N LEU A 249 29.92 -15.94 -1.73
CA LEU A 249 29.74 -15.20 -0.47
C LEU A 249 30.80 -14.10 -0.32
N LYS A 250 32.04 -14.38 -0.65
CA LYS A 250 33.15 -13.43 -0.56
C LYS A 250 32.92 -12.21 -1.45
N GLU A 251 32.55 -12.43 -2.72
CA GLU A 251 32.24 -11.35 -3.65
C GLU A 251 31.04 -10.51 -3.20
N ALA A 252 30.01 -11.17 -2.64
CA ALA A 252 28.86 -10.45 -2.11
C ALA A 252 29.22 -9.57 -0.89
N GLU A 253 30.09 -10.07 0.00
CA GLU A 253 30.59 -9.30 1.15
C GLU A 253 31.44 -8.10 0.70
N GLU A 254 32.36 -8.31 -0.23
CA GLU A 254 33.18 -7.24 -0.78
C GLU A 254 32.33 -6.17 -1.51
N ALA A 255 31.37 -6.60 -2.34
CA ALA A 255 30.47 -5.68 -3.03
C ALA A 255 29.57 -4.91 -2.06
N PHE A 256 29.06 -5.58 -1.02
CA PHE A 256 28.23 -4.94 0.01
C PHE A 256 28.97 -3.84 0.76
N GLU A 257 30.20 -4.08 1.21
CA GLU A 257 30.99 -3.06 1.90
C GLU A 257 31.42 -1.92 0.95
N LYS A 258 31.83 -2.22 -0.30
CA LYS A 258 32.15 -1.22 -1.33
C LYS A 258 30.96 -0.34 -1.70
N ALA A 259 29.74 -0.87 -1.61
CA ALA A 259 28.49 -0.17 -1.90
C ALA A 259 27.95 0.62 -0.69
N ASP A 260 28.74 0.90 0.34
CA ASP A 260 28.30 1.53 1.59
C ASP A 260 27.10 0.82 2.21
N ARG A 261 27.10 -0.50 2.17
CA ARG A 261 26.05 -1.37 2.70
C ARG A 261 24.67 -1.17 2.06
N LYS A 262 24.65 -0.77 0.79
CA LYS A 262 23.43 -0.63 -0.02
C LYS A 262 23.29 -1.84 -0.94
N PRO A 263 22.40 -2.81 -0.67
CA PRO A 263 22.29 -4.03 -1.46
C PRO A 263 21.99 -3.78 -2.94
N LYS A 264 21.10 -2.83 -3.25
CA LYS A 264 20.73 -2.46 -4.62
C LYS A 264 21.95 -2.01 -5.42
N ILE A 265 22.79 -1.16 -4.84
CA ILE A 265 24.03 -0.67 -5.48
C ILE A 265 25.02 -1.82 -5.66
N ALA A 266 25.23 -2.64 -4.62
CA ALA A 266 26.09 -3.82 -4.71
C ALA A 266 25.66 -4.79 -5.83
N ILE A 267 24.36 -5.01 -6.00
CA ILE A 267 23.81 -5.83 -7.09
C ILE A 267 24.13 -5.23 -8.46
N LEU A 268 23.95 -3.93 -8.65
CA LEU A 268 24.29 -3.25 -9.89
C LEU A 268 25.79 -3.36 -10.20
N MET A 269 26.67 -3.11 -9.20
CA MET A 269 28.11 -3.26 -9.36
C MET A 269 28.51 -4.65 -9.84
N VAL A 270 27.95 -5.71 -9.23
CA VAL A 270 28.29 -7.09 -9.59
C VAL A 270 27.73 -7.46 -10.96
N LEU A 271 26.47 -7.11 -11.27
CA LEU A 271 25.82 -7.50 -12.53
C LEU A 271 26.40 -6.78 -13.76
N LEU A 272 26.88 -5.53 -13.58
CA LEU A 272 27.40 -4.71 -14.67
C LEU A 272 28.93 -4.66 -14.72
N GLY A 273 29.63 -5.11 -13.65
CA GLY A 273 31.07 -5.01 -13.54
C GLY A 273 31.59 -3.56 -13.43
N ILE A 274 30.79 -2.67 -12.81
CA ILE A 274 31.06 -1.23 -12.67
C ILE A 274 31.42 -0.88 -11.22
N ASP A 275 32.00 0.29 -11.02
CA ASP A 275 32.26 0.80 -9.67
C ASP A 275 31.00 1.37 -8.98
N LYS A 276 31.15 1.83 -7.73
CA LYS A 276 30.06 2.36 -6.91
C LYS A 276 29.51 3.67 -7.47
N GLU A 277 30.38 4.54 -7.96
CA GLU A 277 30.06 5.85 -8.49
C GLU A 277 29.15 5.73 -9.72
N ASP A 278 29.51 4.86 -10.66
CA ASP A 278 28.70 4.57 -11.85
C ASP A 278 27.37 3.90 -11.48
N ALA A 279 27.36 2.96 -10.53
CA ALA A 279 26.14 2.31 -10.07
C ALA A 279 25.17 3.30 -9.39
N LEU A 280 25.68 4.24 -8.60
CA LEU A 280 24.90 5.31 -7.99
C LEU A 280 24.34 6.27 -9.06
N LEU A 281 25.14 6.65 -10.03
CA LEU A 281 24.70 7.52 -11.13
C LEU A 281 23.56 6.87 -11.93
N LEU A 282 23.71 5.60 -12.29
CA LEU A 282 22.66 4.84 -13.00
C LEU A 282 21.35 4.77 -12.18
N GLU A 283 21.45 4.48 -10.87
CA GLU A 283 20.30 4.42 -9.99
C GLU A 283 19.58 5.77 -9.88
N GLN A 284 20.33 6.86 -9.71
CA GLN A 284 19.79 8.22 -9.61
C GLN A 284 19.16 8.72 -10.91
N THR A 285 19.80 8.40 -12.04
CA THR A 285 19.34 8.82 -13.37
C THR A 285 18.03 8.14 -13.75
N HIS A 286 17.94 6.85 -13.55
CA HIS A 286 16.80 6.08 -14.05
C HIS A 286 15.66 5.95 -13.02
N LYS A 287 15.97 5.96 -11.71
CA LYS A 287 14.96 5.76 -10.62
C LYS A 287 13.95 4.63 -10.93
N SER A 288 14.48 3.52 -11.44
CA SER A 288 13.71 2.42 -12.00
C SER A 288 14.11 1.07 -11.39
N PRO A 289 13.33 0.00 -11.62
CA PRO A 289 13.74 -1.36 -11.27
C PRO A 289 15.09 -1.74 -11.87
N ILE A 290 15.90 -2.51 -11.14
CA ILE A 290 17.22 -2.99 -11.59
C ILE A 290 17.13 -3.61 -13.00
N SER A 291 16.12 -4.45 -13.26
CA SER A 291 15.93 -5.07 -14.58
C SER A 291 15.82 -4.06 -15.72
N GLN A 292 15.19 -2.92 -15.47
CA GLN A 292 15.09 -1.83 -16.46
C GLN A 292 16.42 -1.10 -16.61
N ILE A 293 17.13 -0.81 -15.52
CA ILE A 293 18.46 -0.21 -15.53
C ILE A 293 19.43 -1.08 -16.35
N LEU A 294 19.44 -2.39 -16.11
CA LEU A 294 20.28 -3.34 -16.84
C LEU A 294 20.01 -3.33 -18.36
N ARG A 295 18.73 -3.23 -18.74
CA ARG A 295 18.35 -3.15 -20.16
C ARG A 295 18.83 -1.87 -20.79
N LEU A 296 18.58 -0.72 -20.18
CA LEU A 296 18.98 0.59 -20.68
C LEU A 296 20.50 0.70 -20.81
N TYR A 297 21.25 0.24 -19.82
CA TYR A 297 22.71 0.22 -19.84
C TYR A 297 23.25 -0.59 -21.01
N LYS A 298 22.66 -1.76 -21.32
CA LYS A 298 23.06 -2.56 -22.50
C LYS A 298 22.76 -1.86 -23.82
N GLU A 299 21.60 -1.22 -23.93
CA GLU A 299 21.19 -0.48 -25.12
C GLU A 299 22.14 0.72 -25.40
N GLU A 300 22.55 1.44 -24.36
CA GLU A 300 23.48 2.56 -24.44
C GLU A 300 24.90 2.11 -24.86
N ASN A 301 25.39 1.01 -24.28
CA ASN A 301 26.70 0.48 -24.61
C ASN A 301 26.79 -0.09 -26.05
N ASN A 302 25.71 -0.73 -26.53
CA ASN A 302 25.63 -1.19 -27.90
C ASN A 302 25.72 -0.01 -28.90
N LYS A 303 25.00 1.09 -28.63
CA LYS A 303 25.06 2.30 -29.48
C LYS A 303 26.44 2.97 -29.50
N ARG A 304 27.19 2.90 -28.39
CA ARG A 304 28.56 3.44 -28.31
C ARG A 304 29.59 2.58 -29.08
N ASN A 305 29.32 1.27 -29.21
CA ASN A 305 30.19 0.36 -29.94
C ASN A 305 29.93 0.36 -31.47
N ASP A 306 28.75 0.83 -31.89
CA ASP A 306 28.35 0.93 -33.30
C ASP A 306 28.66 2.32 -33.91
N SER A 307 29.17 3.27 -33.10
CA SER A 307 29.56 4.64 -33.51
C SER A 307 31.09 4.81 -33.53
#